data_403d34bd0ea4c88d2881a35024294fe6
#
_entry.id   403d34bd0ea4c88d2881a35024294fe6
#
_cell.length_a   1.000
_cell.length_b   1.000
_cell.length_c   1.000
_cell.angle_alpha   90.00
_cell.angle_beta   90.00
_cell.angle_gamma   90.00
#
_symmetry.space_group_name_H-M   'P 1'
#
loop_
_entity.id
_entity.type
_entity.pdbx_description
1 polymer ?
#
loop_
_entity_poly.entity_id
_entity_poly.type
_entity_poly.pdbx_seq_one_letter_code
_entity_poly.pdbx_strand_id
1 'polypeptide(L)' 'MKAIEKETLIGRIKWEIGEIPKQELDTMADCYYFGATDLIHFARDTNVFTLEQERYFTIKAYTAYREYTKRRNENV' A
#
# COMPACT_ATOMS: atom_id res chain seq x y z
N MET A 1 6.28 -0.22 -20.20
CA MET A 1 4.86 -0.26 -19.80
C MET A 1 4.15 0.99 -20.31
N LYS A 2 2.94 0.83 -20.81
CA LYS A 2 2.15 1.95 -21.30
C LYS A 2 1.68 2.82 -20.14
N ALA A 3 1.43 4.11 -20.42
CA ALA A 3 1.00 5.07 -19.39
C ALA A 3 -0.28 4.62 -18.67
N ILE A 4 -1.24 4.05 -19.41
CA ILE A 4 -2.50 3.58 -18.83
C ILE A 4 -2.29 2.44 -17.84
N GLU A 5 -1.31 1.58 -18.10
CA GLU A 5 -0.97 0.48 -17.20
C GLU A 5 -0.33 1.02 -15.92
N LYS A 6 0.49 2.05 -16.04
CA LYS A 6 1.09 2.72 -14.90
C LYS A 6 0.02 3.36 -14.02
N GLU A 7 -0.93 4.06 -14.61
CA GLU A 7 -2.02 4.68 -13.87
C GLU A 7 -2.90 3.64 -13.17
N THR A 8 -3.16 2.53 -13.83
CA THR A 8 -3.94 1.43 -13.25
C THR A 8 -3.21 0.84 -12.04
N LEU A 9 -1.90 0.63 -12.18
CA LEU A 9 -1.08 0.10 -11.08
C LEU A 9 -1.05 1.06 -9.90
N ILE A 10 -0.86 2.35 -10.16
CA ILE A 10 -0.88 3.37 -9.11
C ILE A 10 -2.24 3.39 -8.41
N GLY A 11 -3.33 3.33 -9.18
CA GLY A 11 -4.68 3.28 -8.64
C GLY A 11 -4.90 2.09 -7.72
N ARG A 12 -4.40 0.93 -8.12
CA ARG A 12 -4.51 -0.28 -7.32
C ARG A 12 -3.71 -0.17 -6.01
N ILE A 13 -2.49 0.36 -6.09
CA ILE A 13 -1.65 0.57 -4.91
C ILE A 13 -2.34 1.53 -3.93
N LYS A 14 -2.86 2.64 -4.44
CA LYS A 14 -3.56 3.62 -3.61
C LYS A 14 -4.80 3.01 -2.96
N TRP A 15 -5.52 2.18 -3.70
CA TRP A 15 -6.71 1.52 -3.16
C TRP A 15 -6.35 0.55 -2.03
N GLU A 16 -5.32 -0.28 -2.25
CA GLU A 16 -4.85 -1.20 -1.21
C GLU A 16 -4.45 -0.44 0.05
N ILE A 17 -3.66 0.62 -0.11
CA ILE A 17 -3.21 1.44 1.01
C ILE A 17 -4.42 2.04 1.75
N GLY A 18 -5.39 2.56 1.01
CA GLY A 18 -6.59 3.18 1.59
C GLY A 18 -7.46 2.20 2.37
N GLU A 19 -7.40 0.91 2.03
CA GLU A 19 -8.18 -0.11 2.72
C GLU A 19 -7.57 -0.56 4.05
N ILE A 20 -6.26 -0.39 4.23
CA ILE A 20 -5.57 -0.86 5.44
C ILE A 20 -6.21 -0.34 6.72
N PRO A 21 -6.38 0.98 6.90
CA PRO A 21 -6.90 1.49 8.19
C PRO A 21 -8.38 1.21 8.42
N LYS A 22 -9.11 0.76 7.39
CA LYS A 22 -10.54 0.47 7.50
C LYS A 22 -10.83 -0.93 8.04
N GLN A 23 -9.82 -1.78 8.12
CA GLN A 23 -10.03 -3.18 8.47
C GLN A 23 -10.30 -3.36 9.97
N GLU A 24 -11.05 -4.41 10.32
CA GLU A 24 -11.34 -4.76 11.71
C GLU A 24 -10.49 -5.93 12.17
N LEU A 25 -9.99 -6.73 11.24
CA LEU A 25 -9.17 -7.90 11.56
C LEU A 25 -7.73 -7.68 11.15
N ASP A 26 -6.80 -8.07 12.03
CA ASP A 26 -5.36 -7.95 11.79
C ASP A 26 -4.96 -8.67 10.51
N THR A 27 -5.52 -9.87 10.26
CA THR A 27 -5.19 -10.65 9.07
C THR A 27 -5.59 -9.90 7.79
N MET A 28 -6.70 -9.19 7.81
CA MET A 28 -7.15 -8.42 6.63
C MET A 28 -6.29 -7.18 6.42
N ALA A 29 -5.94 -6.48 7.50
CA ALA A 29 -5.02 -5.33 7.39
C ALA A 29 -3.67 -5.79 6.84
N ASP A 30 -3.16 -6.93 7.30
CA ASP A 30 -1.92 -7.50 6.81
C ASP A 30 -2.02 -7.84 5.32
N CYS A 31 -3.14 -8.43 4.87
CA CYS A 31 -3.36 -8.76 3.46
C CYS A 31 -3.26 -7.52 2.58
N TYR A 32 -3.93 -6.43 2.96
CA TYR A 32 -3.87 -5.20 2.18
C TYR A 32 -2.50 -4.55 2.22
N TYR A 33 -1.83 -4.60 3.37
CA TYR A 33 -0.48 -4.06 3.50
C TYR A 33 0.50 -4.83 2.60
N PHE A 34 0.50 -6.17 2.67
CA PHE A 34 1.37 -6.99 1.83
C PHE A 34 1.00 -6.86 0.36
N GLY A 35 -0.29 -6.78 0.04
CA GLY A 35 -0.72 -6.54 -1.33
C GLY A 35 -0.16 -5.25 -1.89
N ALA A 36 -0.22 -4.17 -1.11
CA ALA A 36 0.33 -2.88 -1.52
C ALA A 36 1.84 -2.94 -1.70
N THR A 37 2.57 -3.52 -0.74
CA THR A 37 4.03 -3.59 -0.80
C THR A 37 4.51 -4.47 -1.95
N ASP A 38 3.81 -5.57 -2.24
CA ASP A 38 4.13 -6.43 -3.37
C ASP A 38 3.98 -5.69 -4.69
N LEU A 39 2.90 -4.92 -4.85
CA LEU A 39 2.68 -4.12 -6.06
C LEU A 39 3.73 -3.01 -6.20
N ILE A 40 4.12 -2.39 -5.09
CA ILE A 40 5.16 -1.35 -5.09
C ILE A 40 6.49 -1.95 -5.55
N HIS A 41 6.87 -3.12 -5.03
CA HIS A 41 8.09 -3.81 -5.43
C HIS A 41 8.04 -4.23 -6.89
N PHE A 42 6.90 -4.74 -7.35
CA PHE A 42 6.70 -5.07 -8.76
C PHE A 42 6.91 -3.85 -9.64
N ALA A 43 6.32 -2.72 -9.27
CA ALA A 43 6.46 -1.48 -10.04
C ALA A 43 7.91 -1.03 -10.11
N ARG A 44 8.67 -1.19 -9.04
CA ARG A 44 10.10 -0.85 -9.02
C ARG A 44 10.91 -1.81 -9.87
N ASP A 45 10.65 -3.11 -9.74
CA ASP A 45 11.39 -4.14 -10.48
C ASP A 45 11.17 -4.04 -11.98
N THR A 46 9.99 -3.60 -12.40
CA THR A 46 9.66 -3.43 -13.82
C THR A 46 9.96 -2.03 -14.34
N ASN A 47 10.64 -1.20 -13.55
CA ASN A 47 11.01 0.17 -13.89
C ASN A 47 9.83 1.10 -14.16
N VAL A 48 8.65 0.76 -13.65
CA VAL A 48 7.48 1.64 -13.68
C VAL A 48 7.65 2.75 -12.65
N PHE A 49 8.21 2.42 -11.49
CA PHE A 49 8.51 3.37 -10.43
C PHE A 49 10.01 3.69 -10.38
N THR A 50 10.32 4.96 -10.10
CA THR A 50 11.64 5.38 -9.68
C THR A 50 11.83 4.97 -8.22
N LEU A 51 13.07 5.06 -7.73
CA LEU A 51 13.37 4.82 -6.32
C LEU A 51 12.57 5.78 -5.42
N GLU A 52 12.41 7.03 -5.83
CA GLU A 52 11.65 8.01 -5.07
C GLU A 52 10.17 7.63 -4.96
N GLN A 53 9.59 7.15 -6.06
CA GLN A 53 8.20 6.70 -6.06
C GLN A 53 8.02 5.46 -5.18
N GLU A 54 8.95 4.52 -5.24
CA GLU A 54 8.92 3.35 -4.37
C GLU A 54 8.92 3.79 -2.90
N ARG A 55 9.82 4.68 -2.53
CA ARG A 55 9.91 5.19 -1.17
C ARG A 55 8.63 5.91 -0.73
N TYR A 56 8.10 6.74 -1.61
CA TYR A 56 6.87 7.49 -1.32
C TYR A 56 5.72 6.55 -0.97
N PHE A 57 5.47 5.54 -1.81
CA PHE A 57 4.36 4.63 -1.60
C PHE A 57 4.62 3.66 -0.45
N THR A 58 5.86 3.26 -0.22
CA THR A 58 6.23 2.42 0.91
C THR A 58 5.94 3.14 2.23
N ILE A 59 6.29 4.42 2.32
CA ILE A 59 6.00 5.22 3.51
C ILE A 59 4.49 5.37 3.70
N LYS A 60 3.74 5.59 2.62
CA LYS A 60 2.27 5.69 2.68
C LYS A 60 1.65 4.40 3.21
N ALA A 61 2.11 3.25 2.72
CA ALA A 61 1.60 1.95 3.17
C ALA A 61 1.92 1.73 4.66
N TYR A 62 3.13 2.03 5.05
CA TYR A 62 3.57 1.88 6.44
C TYR A 62 2.76 2.80 7.37
N THR A 63 2.56 4.05 6.96
CA THR A 63 1.77 5.02 7.73
C THR A 63 0.33 4.54 7.91
N ALA A 64 -0.28 4.01 6.84
CA ALA A 64 -1.63 3.47 6.91
C ALA A 64 -1.71 2.29 7.89
N TYR A 65 -0.71 1.40 7.87
CA TYR A 65 -0.68 0.28 8.80
C TYR A 65 -0.52 0.75 10.25
N ARG A 66 0.30 1.77 10.48
CA ARG A 66 0.45 2.36 11.81
C ARG A 66 -0.85 2.98 12.30
N GLU A 67 -1.60 3.65 11.42
CA GLU A 67 -2.91 4.20 11.76
C GLU A 67 -3.88 3.09 12.17
N TYR A 68 -3.87 1.98 11.44
CA TYR A 68 -4.67 0.82 11.78
C TYR A 68 -4.30 0.31 13.18
N THR A 69 -3.01 0.11 13.44
CA THR A 69 -2.52 -0.42 14.71
C THR A 69 -2.90 0.51 15.87
N LYS A 70 -2.73 1.81 15.67
CA LYS A 70 -3.08 2.81 16.68
C LYS A 70 -4.57 2.77 17.02
N ARG A 71 -5.42 2.76 16.01
CA ARG A 71 -6.88 2.68 16.20
C ARG A 71 -7.27 1.39 16.91
N ARG A 72 -6.65 0.28 16.52
CA ARG A 72 -6.90 -1.04 17.11
C ARG A 72 -6.57 -1.02 18.60
N ASN A 73 -5.45 -0.44 18.99
CA ASN A 73 -5.02 -0.35 20.37
C ASN A 73 -5.91 0.58 21.19
N GLU A 74 -6.41 1.65 20.61
CA GLU A 74 -7.31 2.58 21.28
C GLU A 74 -8.67 1.95 21.58
N ASN A 75 -9.07 0.96 20.80
CA ASN A 75 -10.37 0.30 20.93
C ASN A 75 -10.35 -0.95 21.82
N VAL A 76 -9.22 -1.28 22.38
CA VAL A 76 -9.06 -2.47 23.26
C VAL A 76 -9.38 -2.17 24.73
#